data_d529ab6cf0d5042c8a6b9e4eade1bf9c
#
_entry.id   d529ab6cf0d5042c8a6b9e4eade1bf9c
#
_cell.length_a   1.000
_cell.length_b   1.000
_cell.length_c   1.000
_cell.angle_alpha   90.00
_cell.angle_beta   90.00
_cell.angle_gamma   90.00
#
_symmetry.space_group_name_H-M   'P 1'
#
loop_
_entity.id
_entity.type
_entity.pdbx_description
1 polymer ?
#
loop_
_entity_poly.entity_id
_entity_poly.type
_entity_poly.pdbx_seq_one_letter_code
_entity_poly.pdbx_strand_id
1 'polypeptide(L)'
;MKYFYFFLFVPFIFYSQNLNKVEIYIKDYKDLAIEHMNIYGIPASIKLAQGILESGSGKSELAVNSNNHFGIKCHSNWEGERTYYDDDEKNECFRKYKLVKDSYTDHSLFLSNKGRYSSLFDLKVTDYKGWAKGLKKAGYATDPEYANNLIRLIEKYYLFDFDNKKNKIVKENLNTDLNLNHSYPIKLCNEVPYIIAKKD
;
A
#
# COMPACT_ATOMS: atom_id res chain seq x y z
N MET A 1 -40.12 54.88 -15.64
CA MET A 1 -39.31 53.78 -16.23
C MET A 1 -39.18 52.67 -15.18
N LYS A 2 -39.81 51.49 -15.44
CA LYS A 2 -39.72 50.33 -14.56
C LYS A 2 -38.57 49.45 -15.07
N TYR A 3 -37.53 49.25 -14.31
CA TYR A 3 -36.45 48.33 -14.63
C TYR A 3 -36.88 46.91 -14.27
N PHE A 4 -36.96 46.01 -15.26
CA PHE A 4 -37.26 44.60 -15.11
C PHE A 4 -35.92 43.85 -14.98
N TYR A 5 -35.54 43.41 -13.77
CA TYR A 5 -34.38 42.58 -13.56
C TYR A 5 -34.68 41.14 -13.94
N PHE A 6 -34.12 40.71 -15.06
CA PHE A 6 -34.15 39.31 -15.50
C PHE A 6 -33.12 38.50 -14.75
N PHE A 7 -33.55 37.74 -13.75
CA PHE A 7 -32.68 36.85 -12.98
C PHE A 7 -32.40 35.61 -13.83
N LEU A 8 -31.21 35.51 -14.45
CA LEU A 8 -30.76 34.32 -15.15
C LEU A 8 -30.44 33.23 -14.10
N PHE A 9 -31.37 32.27 -13.96
CA PHE A 9 -31.20 31.09 -13.16
C PHE A 9 -30.30 30.11 -13.95
N VAL A 10 -28.99 30.06 -13.66
CA VAL A 10 -28.10 29.07 -14.24
C VAL A 10 -28.23 27.81 -13.38
N PRO A 11 -28.73 26.70 -13.91
CA PRO A 11 -28.82 25.46 -13.16
C PRO A 11 -27.39 24.94 -12.92
N PHE A 12 -26.96 24.89 -11.67
CA PHE A 12 -25.75 24.20 -11.26
C PHE A 12 -25.98 22.69 -11.44
N ILE A 13 -25.48 22.12 -12.54
CA ILE A 13 -25.49 20.68 -12.77
C ILE A 13 -24.38 20.10 -11.91
N PHE A 14 -24.73 19.51 -10.76
CA PHE A 14 -23.83 18.69 -9.97
C PHE A 14 -23.54 17.39 -10.74
N TYR A 15 -22.41 17.33 -11.42
CA TYR A 15 -21.90 16.09 -11.97
C TYR A 15 -21.40 15.23 -10.79
N SER A 16 -22.23 14.31 -10.32
CA SER A 16 -21.78 13.24 -9.43
C SER A 16 -20.89 12.30 -10.24
N GLN A 17 -19.59 12.43 -10.11
CA GLN A 17 -18.66 11.46 -10.67
C GLN A 17 -18.77 10.16 -9.86
N ASN A 18 -19.31 9.11 -10.45
CA ASN A 18 -19.25 7.77 -9.89
C ASN A 18 -17.80 7.28 -10.00
N LEU A 19 -17.07 7.31 -8.87
CA LEU A 19 -15.72 6.76 -8.78
C LEU A 19 -15.75 5.26 -9.10
N ASN A 20 -14.80 4.82 -9.92
CA ASN A 20 -14.61 3.39 -10.14
C ASN A 20 -13.92 2.73 -8.92
N LYS A 21 -13.93 1.38 -8.85
CA LYS A 21 -13.39 0.64 -7.70
C LYS A 21 -11.92 0.98 -7.37
N VAL A 22 -11.12 1.31 -8.39
CA VAL A 22 -9.70 1.69 -8.22
C VAL A 22 -9.59 3.06 -7.57
N GLU A 23 -10.39 4.03 -8.01
CA GLU A 23 -10.40 5.39 -7.45
C GLU A 23 -10.87 5.39 -5.99
N ILE A 24 -11.85 4.53 -5.66
CA ILE A 24 -12.29 4.33 -4.28
C ILE A 24 -11.13 3.77 -3.45
N TYR A 25 -10.44 2.73 -3.94
CA TYR A 25 -9.28 2.15 -3.25
C TYR A 25 -8.18 3.17 -3.00
N ILE A 26 -7.85 3.98 -4.01
CA ILE A 26 -6.86 5.05 -3.89
C ILE A 26 -7.29 6.07 -2.82
N LYS A 27 -8.55 6.50 -2.86
CA LYS A 27 -9.10 7.45 -1.88
C LYS A 27 -8.96 6.92 -0.45
N ASP A 28 -9.27 5.64 -0.24
CA ASP A 28 -9.31 5.03 1.08
C ASP A 28 -7.91 4.74 1.65
N TYR A 29 -6.91 4.42 0.79
CA TYR A 29 -5.60 3.92 1.23
C TYR A 29 -4.40 4.79 0.88
N LYS A 30 -4.57 5.91 0.15
CA LYS A 30 -3.44 6.79 -0.23
C LYS A 30 -2.66 7.32 0.98
N ASP A 31 -3.37 7.74 2.02
CA ASP A 31 -2.72 8.34 3.19
C ASP A 31 -1.93 7.28 3.97
N LEU A 32 -2.46 6.05 4.08
CA LEU A 32 -1.76 4.91 4.64
C LEU A 32 -0.53 4.53 3.81
N ALA A 33 -0.62 4.56 2.47
CA ALA A 33 0.52 4.29 1.60
C ALA A 33 1.63 5.34 1.74
N ILE A 34 1.26 6.63 1.86
CA ILE A 34 2.20 7.75 2.12
C ILE A 34 2.86 7.60 3.50
N GLU A 35 2.09 7.25 4.53
CA GLU A 35 2.61 6.95 5.87
C GLU A 35 3.69 5.86 5.79
N HIS A 36 3.37 4.74 5.12
CA HIS A 36 4.29 3.61 4.97
C HIS A 36 5.52 3.96 4.12
N MET A 37 5.39 4.81 3.11
CA MET A 37 6.54 5.32 2.36
C MET A 37 7.50 6.08 3.28
N ASN A 38 6.97 6.95 4.14
CA ASN A 38 7.81 7.73 5.05
C ASN A 38 8.48 6.88 6.14
N ILE A 39 7.83 5.78 6.57
CA ILE A 39 8.36 4.89 7.61
C ILE A 39 9.33 3.85 7.03
N TYR A 40 8.98 3.22 5.91
CA TYR A 40 9.68 2.05 5.38
C TYR A 40 10.47 2.32 4.09
N GLY A 41 10.37 3.51 3.48
CA GLY A 41 11.09 3.85 2.26
C GLY A 41 10.56 3.18 0.98
N ILE A 42 9.35 2.60 1.02
CA ILE A 42 8.70 1.98 -0.14
C ILE A 42 7.81 3.03 -0.81
N PRO A 43 7.94 3.30 -2.14
CA PRO A 43 7.09 4.30 -2.82
C PRO A 43 5.60 4.09 -2.53
N ALA A 44 4.88 5.17 -2.23
CA ALA A 44 3.43 5.12 -2.02
C ALA A 44 2.70 4.63 -3.27
N SER A 45 3.18 5.03 -4.45
CA SER A 45 2.69 4.58 -5.75
C SER A 45 2.80 3.06 -5.92
N ILE A 46 3.93 2.47 -5.56
CA ILE A 46 4.16 1.02 -5.60
C ILE A 46 3.23 0.32 -4.62
N LYS A 47 3.14 0.82 -3.39
CA LYS A 47 2.26 0.25 -2.37
C LYS A 47 0.80 0.22 -2.80
N LEU A 48 0.30 1.33 -3.36
CA LEU A 48 -1.06 1.41 -3.89
C LEU A 48 -1.27 0.49 -5.09
N ALA A 49 -0.35 0.51 -6.06
CA ALA A 49 -0.48 -0.33 -7.26
C ALA A 49 -0.49 -1.82 -6.93
N GLN A 50 0.38 -2.27 -6.00
CA GLN A 50 0.37 -3.65 -5.51
C GLN A 50 -0.95 -3.97 -4.80
N GLY A 51 -1.41 -3.13 -3.87
CA GLY A 51 -2.67 -3.35 -3.19
C GLY A 51 -3.87 -3.41 -4.15
N ILE A 52 -3.92 -2.56 -5.18
CA ILE A 52 -4.95 -2.60 -6.24
C ILE A 52 -4.90 -3.92 -7.00
N LEU A 53 -3.70 -4.34 -7.43
CA LEU A 53 -3.50 -5.52 -8.26
C LEU A 53 -3.80 -6.80 -7.48
N GLU A 54 -3.18 -6.98 -6.32
CA GLU A 54 -3.25 -8.20 -5.50
C GLU A 54 -4.65 -8.42 -4.88
N SER A 55 -5.35 -7.35 -4.51
CA SER A 55 -6.65 -7.44 -3.84
C SER A 55 -7.86 -7.20 -4.76
N GLY A 56 -7.65 -7.02 -6.08
CA GLY A 56 -8.72 -6.60 -6.97
C GLY A 56 -9.38 -5.27 -6.53
N SER A 57 -8.56 -4.32 -6.05
CA SER A 57 -9.00 -3.05 -5.43
C SER A 57 -9.76 -3.28 -4.11
N GLY A 58 -9.30 -4.21 -3.28
CA GLY A 58 -9.91 -4.53 -1.99
C GLY A 58 -11.23 -5.32 -2.10
N LYS A 59 -11.54 -5.88 -3.28
CA LYS A 59 -12.80 -6.57 -3.56
C LYS A 59 -12.65 -8.08 -3.74
N SER A 60 -11.42 -8.61 -3.77
CA SER A 60 -11.21 -10.06 -3.78
C SER A 60 -11.75 -10.68 -2.49
N GLU A 61 -12.17 -11.94 -2.57
CA GLU A 61 -12.69 -12.66 -1.41
C GLU A 61 -11.68 -12.71 -0.27
N LEU A 62 -10.41 -12.96 -0.59
CA LEU A 62 -9.31 -12.92 0.37
C LEU A 62 -9.21 -11.55 1.07
N ALA A 63 -9.23 -10.45 0.31
CA ALA A 63 -9.13 -9.10 0.88
C ALA A 63 -10.31 -8.77 1.80
N VAL A 64 -11.54 -9.12 1.39
CA VAL A 64 -12.76 -8.82 2.16
C VAL A 64 -12.83 -9.63 3.45
N ASN A 65 -12.51 -10.95 3.38
CA ASN A 65 -12.71 -11.85 4.52
C ASN A 65 -11.53 -11.87 5.49
N SER A 66 -10.34 -11.42 5.06
CA SER A 66 -9.12 -11.51 5.86
C SER A 66 -8.34 -10.21 6.01
N ASN A 67 -8.79 -9.10 5.42
CA ASN A 67 -8.05 -7.84 5.36
C ASN A 67 -6.64 -7.98 4.74
N ASN A 68 -6.39 -9.05 3.97
CA ASN A 68 -5.10 -9.32 3.36
C ASN A 68 -5.07 -8.75 1.94
N HIS A 69 -4.60 -7.52 1.82
CA HIS A 69 -4.58 -6.79 0.56
C HIS A 69 -3.38 -7.09 -0.35
N PHE A 70 -2.44 -7.92 0.10
CA PHE A 70 -1.21 -8.23 -0.63
C PHE A 70 -1.01 -9.72 -0.88
N GLY A 71 -2.02 -10.57 -0.58
CA GLY A 71 -1.94 -12.00 -0.79
C GLY A 71 -0.79 -12.66 -0.01
N ILE A 72 -0.51 -12.19 1.22
CA ILE A 72 0.62 -12.73 1.98
C ILE A 72 0.25 -14.11 2.51
N LYS A 73 0.99 -15.13 2.04
CA LYS A 73 0.83 -16.53 2.45
C LYS A 73 1.42 -16.74 3.86
N CYS A 74 0.89 -17.72 4.59
CA CYS A 74 1.50 -18.15 5.85
C CYS A 74 2.90 -18.74 5.56
N HIS A 75 3.89 -18.27 6.28
CA HIS A 75 5.19 -18.93 6.35
C HIS A 75 5.27 -19.71 7.67
N SER A 76 6.29 -20.55 7.82
CA SER A 76 6.46 -21.42 8.99
C SER A 76 6.46 -20.68 10.34
N ASN A 77 6.83 -19.41 10.34
CA ASN A 77 6.90 -18.55 11.52
C ASN A 77 5.65 -17.66 11.75
N TRP A 78 4.53 -17.91 11.02
CA TRP A 78 3.31 -17.15 11.22
C TRP A 78 2.46 -17.72 12.37
N GLU A 79 2.29 -16.94 13.43
CA GLU A 79 1.53 -17.30 14.63
C GLU A 79 0.14 -16.63 14.70
N GLY A 80 -0.17 -15.71 13.76
CA GLY A 80 -1.45 -15.00 13.70
C GLY A 80 -2.61 -15.84 13.15
N GLU A 81 -3.77 -15.20 13.02
CA GLU A 81 -4.95 -15.82 12.40
C GLU A 81 -4.68 -16.21 10.94
N ARG A 82 -5.36 -17.27 10.49
CA ARG A 82 -5.17 -17.89 9.18
C ARG A 82 -6.50 -18.00 8.44
N THR A 83 -6.41 -17.98 7.13
CA THR A 83 -7.50 -18.32 6.22
C THR A 83 -6.95 -19.15 5.07
N TYR A 84 -7.81 -19.87 4.36
CA TYR A 84 -7.40 -20.81 3.33
C TYR A 84 -8.18 -20.55 2.06
N TYR A 85 -7.47 -20.46 0.94
CA TYR A 85 -8.03 -20.27 -0.39
C TYR A 85 -7.26 -21.09 -1.42
N ASP A 86 -7.94 -21.45 -2.51
CA ASP A 86 -7.30 -22.02 -3.68
C ASP A 86 -6.62 -20.90 -4.48
N ASP A 87 -5.30 -21.03 -4.71
CA ASP A 87 -4.48 -20.10 -5.50
C ASP A 87 -3.58 -20.94 -6.43
N ASP A 88 -2.25 -20.86 -6.31
CA ASP A 88 -1.34 -21.72 -7.07
C ASP A 88 -1.55 -23.21 -6.72
N GLU A 89 -1.91 -23.49 -5.47
CA GLU A 89 -2.26 -24.79 -4.95
C GLU A 89 -3.63 -24.78 -4.28
N LYS A 90 -4.23 -25.96 -4.08
CA LYS A 90 -5.48 -26.07 -3.33
C LYS A 90 -5.25 -25.84 -1.85
N ASN A 91 -6.18 -25.11 -1.22
CA ASN A 91 -6.20 -24.91 0.23
C ASN A 91 -4.92 -24.26 0.79
N GLU A 92 -4.35 -23.28 0.07
CA GLU A 92 -3.18 -22.57 0.53
C GLU A 92 -3.50 -21.66 1.72
N CYS A 93 -2.54 -21.56 2.64
CA CYS A 93 -2.67 -20.76 3.85
C CYS A 93 -2.30 -19.30 3.59
N PHE A 94 -3.22 -18.39 3.88
CA PHE A 94 -3.00 -16.95 3.86
C PHE A 94 -3.13 -16.35 5.26
N ARG A 95 -2.35 -15.29 5.52
CA ARG A 95 -2.44 -14.52 6.75
C ARG A 95 -3.77 -13.77 6.81
N LYS A 96 -4.39 -13.77 8.00
CA LYS A 96 -5.59 -13.00 8.27
C LYS A 96 -5.29 -11.92 9.29
N TYR A 97 -5.76 -10.70 9.02
CA TYR A 97 -5.49 -9.52 9.83
C TYR A 97 -6.79 -8.96 10.42
N LYS A 98 -6.66 -8.27 11.56
CA LYS A 98 -7.78 -7.57 12.20
C LYS A 98 -8.17 -6.32 11.42
N LEU A 99 -7.17 -5.60 10.89
CA LEU A 99 -7.33 -4.36 10.13
C LEU A 99 -6.54 -4.42 8.83
N VAL A 100 -6.99 -3.72 7.79
CA VAL A 100 -6.23 -3.59 6.54
C VAL A 100 -4.84 -2.96 6.78
N LYS A 101 -4.73 -2.01 7.72
CA LYS A 101 -3.44 -1.41 8.11
C LYS A 101 -2.41 -2.47 8.51
N ASP A 102 -2.82 -3.55 9.17
CA ASP A 102 -1.90 -4.62 9.59
C ASP A 102 -1.31 -5.35 8.38
N SER A 103 -2.09 -5.57 7.31
CA SER A 103 -1.57 -6.16 6.08
C SER A 103 -0.59 -5.23 5.36
N TYR A 104 -0.83 -3.92 5.41
CA TYR A 104 0.11 -2.91 4.89
C TYR A 104 1.43 -2.91 5.64
N THR A 105 1.36 -3.02 6.98
CA THR A 105 2.55 -3.10 7.85
C THR A 105 3.34 -4.37 7.56
N ASP A 106 2.67 -5.51 7.55
CA ASP A 106 3.30 -6.80 7.31
C ASP A 106 3.94 -6.89 5.91
N HIS A 107 3.27 -6.36 4.88
CA HIS A 107 3.84 -6.25 3.55
C HIS A 107 5.09 -5.35 3.52
N SER A 108 5.11 -4.24 4.26
CA SER A 108 6.29 -3.38 4.34
C SER A 108 7.46 -4.12 4.99
N LEU A 109 7.21 -4.83 6.10
CA LEU A 109 8.20 -5.66 6.77
C LEU A 109 8.67 -6.83 5.89
N PHE A 110 7.76 -7.44 5.12
CA PHE A 110 8.09 -8.49 4.17
C PHE A 110 9.11 -8.02 3.12
N LEU A 111 8.93 -6.82 2.57
CA LEU A 111 9.87 -6.27 1.58
C LEU A 111 11.19 -5.83 2.24
N SER A 112 11.14 -5.16 3.39
CA SER A 112 12.34 -4.61 4.04
C SER A 112 13.23 -5.68 4.69
N ASN A 113 12.65 -6.79 5.16
CA ASN A 113 13.40 -7.83 5.89
C ASN A 113 13.93 -8.95 4.99
N LYS A 114 13.46 -9.09 3.74
CA LYS A 114 13.95 -10.13 2.84
C LYS A 114 15.10 -9.62 1.96
N GLY A 115 16.28 -10.18 2.13
CA GLY A 115 17.51 -9.77 1.45
C GLY A 115 17.40 -9.69 -0.08
N ARG A 116 16.51 -10.50 -0.70
CA ARG A 116 16.28 -10.44 -2.16
C ARG A 116 15.71 -9.11 -2.65
N TYR A 117 15.10 -8.31 -1.76
CA TYR A 117 14.56 -7.00 -2.07
C TYR A 117 15.47 -5.84 -1.64
N SER A 118 16.61 -6.12 -0.97
CA SER A 118 17.46 -5.07 -0.38
C SER A 118 17.91 -4.01 -1.41
N SER A 119 18.25 -4.43 -2.64
CA SER A 119 18.67 -3.51 -3.69
C SER A 119 17.58 -2.51 -4.16
N LEU A 120 16.32 -2.76 -3.81
CA LEU A 120 15.24 -1.82 -4.11
C LEU A 120 15.36 -0.56 -3.27
N PHE A 121 15.87 -0.68 -2.05
CA PHE A 121 16.02 0.42 -1.11
C PHE A 121 17.21 1.35 -1.44
N ASP A 122 18.03 1.00 -2.43
CA ASP A 122 19.05 1.87 -3.02
C ASP A 122 18.45 2.82 -4.07
N LEU A 123 17.22 2.53 -4.54
CA LEU A 123 16.50 3.37 -5.49
C LEU A 123 15.84 4.56 -4.77
N LYS A 124 15.67 5.66 -5.52
CA LYS A 124 14.86 6.78 -5.03
C LYS A 124 13.40 6.32 -4.89
N VAL A 125 12.70 6.80 -3.88
CA VAL A 125 11.26 6.53 -3.70
C VAL A 125 10.43 7.04 -4.88
N THR A 126 10.92 8.02 -5.64
CA THR A 126 10.29 8.54 -6.86
C THR A 126 10.57 7.72 -8.11
N ASP A 127 11.45 6.71 -8.03
CA ASP A 127 11.75 5.81 -9.15
C ASP A 127 10.84 4.57 -9.14
N TYR A 128 9.54 4.80 -9.26
CA TYR A 128 8.56 3.70 -9.30
C TYR A 128 8.81 2.69 -10.44
N LYS A 129 9.42 3.13 -11.56
CA LYS A 129 9.74 2.21 -12.67
C LYS A 129 10.88 1.26 -12.31
N GLY A 130 11.90 1.76 -11.63
CA GLY A 130 12.98 0.95 -11.08
C GLY A 130 12.46 -0.02 -10.02
N TRP A 131 11.60 0.45 -9.12
CA TRP A 131 10.95 -0.37 -8.11
C TRP A 131 10.11 -1.49 -8.72
N ALA A 132 9.22 -1.20 -9.68
CA ALA A 132 8.36 -2.21 -10.32
C ALA A 132 9.19 -3.31 -11.02
N LYS A 133 10.21 -2.92 -11.79
CA LYS A 133 11.13 -3.85 -12.47
C LYS A 133 11.95 -4.66 -11.46
N GLY A 134 12.42 -4.01 -10.39
CA GLY A 134 13.18 -4.65 -9.34
C GLY A 134 12.37 -5.67 -8.56
N LEU A 135 11.11 -5.39 -8.22
CA LEU A 135 10.18 -6.35 -7.61
C LEU A 135 10.02 -7.60 -8.47
N LYS A 136 9.78 -7.42 -9.77
CA LYS A 136 9.68 -8.56 -10.72
C LYS A 136 10.99 -9.36 -10.78
N LYS A 137 12.14 -8.67 -10.90
CA LYS A 137 13.47 -9.31 -10.93
C LYS A 137 13.77 -10.08 -9.65
N ALA A 138 13.34 -9.57 -8.49
CA ALA A 138 13.49 -10.21 -7.20
C ALA A 138 12.50 -11.37 -6.97
N GLY A 139 11.63 -11.68 -7.94
CA GLY A 139 10.68 -12.79 -7.87
C GLY A 139 9.51 -12.53 -6.92
N TYR A 140 9.00 -11.28 -6.88
CA TYR A 140 7.79 -10.98 -6.12
C TYR A 140 6.58 -11.69 -6.70
N ALA A 141 6.45 -11.73 -8.03
CA ALA A 141 5.41 -12.41 -8.76
C ALA A 141 5.96 -13.22 -9.94
N THR A 142 5.28 -14.29 -10.31
CA THR A 142 5.63 -15.14 -11.45
C THR A 142 5.20 -14.55 -12.79
N ASP A 143 4.11 -13.75 -12.83
CA ASP A 143 3.58 -13.08 -14.02
C ASP A 143 4.66 -12.26 -14.74
N PRO A 144 5.01 -12.55 -16.02
CA PRO A 144 6.00 -11.79 -16.80
C PRO A 144 5.62 -10.31 -16.95
N GLU A 145 4.32 -9.99 -16.97
CA GLU A 145 3.80 -8.63 -17.12
C GLU A 145 3.66 -7.86 -15.80
N TYR A 146 4.04 -8.45 -14.68
CA TYR A 146 3.85 -7.85 -13.35
C TYR A 146 4.37 -6.41 -13.27
N ALA A 147 5.62 -6.17 -13.69
CA ALA A 147 6.21 -4.83 -13.66
C ALA A 147 5.44 -3.84 -14.55
N ASN A 148 5.04 -4.28 -15.76
CA ASN A 148 4.27 -3.45 -16.69
C ASN A 148 2.87 -3.16 -16.15
N ASN A 149 2.24 -4.14 -15.47
CA ASN A 149 0.95 -3.97 -14.84
C ASN A 149 1.00 -2.91 -13.72
N LEU A 150 2.03 -2.94 -12.86
CA LEU A 150 2.24 -1.91 -11.84
C LEU A 150 2.46 -0.53 -12.47
N ILE A 151 3.35 -0.42 -13.45
CA ILE A 151 3.66 0.84 -14.12
C ILE A 151 2.41 1.43 -14.78
N ARG A 152 1.61 0.61 -15.49
CA ARG A 152 0.35 1.05 -16.10
C ARG A 152 -0.65 1.59 -15.08
N LEU A 153 -0.79 0.92 -13.93
CA LEU A 153 -1.67 1.40 -12.86
C LEU A 153 -1.18 2.74 -12.30
N ILE A 154 0.13 2.84 -12.02
CA ILE A 154 0.74 4.05 -11.49
C ILE A 154 0.56 5.23 -12.45
N GLU A 155 0.83 5.04 -13.73
CA GLU A 155 0.69 6.09 -14.75
C GLU A 155 -0.76 6.45 -15.03
N LYS A 156 -1.66 5.46 -15.14
CA LYS A 156 -3.08 5.68 -15.42
C LYS A 156 -3.79 6.51 -14.34
N TYR A 157 -3.43 6.29 -13.08
CA TYR A 157 -4.08 6.95 -11.94
C TYR A 157 -3.18 8.00 -11.27
N TYR A 158 -2.06 8.39 -11.89
CA TYR A 158 -1.11 9.40 -11.42
C TYR A 158 -0.63 9.14 -9.99
N LEU A 159 -0.44 7.84 -9.63
CA LEU A 159 -0.06 7.47 -8.27
C LEU A 159 1.33 7.99 -7.87
N PHE A 160 2.22 8.23 -8.83
CA PHE A 160 3.55 8.81 -8.61
C PHE A 160 3.51 10.20 -7.95
N ASP A 161 2.40 10.92 -8.02
CA ASP A 161 2.22 12.20 -7.33
C ASP A 161 2.28 12.04 -5.80
N PHE A 162 1.95 10.86 -5.29
CA PHE A 162 2.02 10.56 -3.86
C PHE A 162 3.45 10.33 -3.36
N ASP A 163 4.40 9.99 -4.23
CA ASP A 163 5.79 9.69 -3.87
C ASP A 163 6.57 10.96 -3.46
N ASN A 164 6.05 12.14 -3.80
CA ASN A 164 6.62 13.43 -3.41
C ASN A 164 6.02 14.01 -2.12
N LYS A 165 5.02 13.33 -1.52
CA LYS A 165 4.32 13.86 -0.35
C LYS A 165 5.02 13.44 0.96
N LYS A 166 5.47 14.42 1.72
CA LYS A 166 5.92 14.20 3.11
C LYS A 166 4.73 14.41 4.05
N ASN A 167 4.36 13.39 4.81
CA ASN A 167 3.37 13.54 5.86
C ASN A 167 3.94 14.38 7.01
N LYS A 168 3.33 15.52 7.30
CA LYS A 168 3.66 16.32 8.50
C LYS A 168 3.30 15.60 9.82
N ILE A 169 2.45 14.58 9.75
CA ILE A 169 1.86 13.87 10.91
C ILE A 169 2.83 12.85 11.54
N VAL A 170 3.85 12.39 10.79
CA VAL A 170 4.75 11.33 11.28
C VAL A 170 5.54 11.73 12.55
N LYS A 171 5.83 13.03 12.75
CA LYS A 171 6.59 13.49 13.93
C LYS A 171 5.78 13.43 15.24
N GLU A 172 4.48 13.61 15.19
CA GLU A 172 3.65 13.62 16.41
C GLU A 172 3.20 12.21 16.82
N ASN A 173 2.86 11.35 15.84
CA ASN A 173 2.40 9.98 16.10
C ASN A 173 3.54 9.01 16.46
N LEU A 174 4.77 9.22 15.95
CA LEU A 174 5.94 8.42 16.35
C LEU A 174 6.21 8.49 17.85
N ASN A 175 6.01 9.63 18.48
CA ASN A 175 6.19 9.80 19.93
C ASN A 175 5.08 9.12 20.76
N THR A 176 3.91 8.91 20.17
CA THR A 176 2.77 8.26 20.83
C THR A 176 2.84 6.74 20.67
N ASP A 177 3.22 6.24 19.49
CA ASP A 177 3.33 4.81 19.22
C ASP A 177 4.58 4.17 19.86
N LEU A 178 5.65 4.93 20.08
CA LEU A 178 6.85 4.48 20.80
C LEU A 178 6.58 4.20 22.28
N ASN A 179 5.52 4.75 22.87
CA ASN A 179 5.11 4.51 24.26
C ASN A 179 4.13 3.34 24.43
N LEU A 180 3.64 2.72 23.35
CA LEU A 180 2.78 1.55 23.39
C LEU A 180 3.64 0.29 23.16
N ASN A 181 4.16 -0.29 24.26
CA ASN A 181 4.63 -1.67 24.45
C ASN A 181 4.77 -2.53 23.18
N HIS A 182 5.71 -2.19 22.27
CA HIS A 182 6.17 -3.11 21.26
C HIS A 182 7.45 -3.80 21.74
N SER A 183 7.39 -5.12 21.87
CA SER A 183 8.50 -5.98 22.31
C SER A 183 9.64 -6.13 21.27
N TYR A 184 9.66 -5.30 20.23
CA TYR A 184 10.69 -5.33 19.19
C TYR A 184 11.55 -4.07 19.24
N PRO A 185 12.90 -4.19 19.20
CA PRO A 185 13.79 -3.05 19.17
C PRO A 185 13.64 -2.29 17.84
N ILE A 186 13.43 -0.98 17.93
CA ILE A 186 13.38 -0.07 16.78
C ILE A 186 14.78 0.49 16.55
N LYS A 187 15.31 0.37 15.33
CA LYS A 187 16.55 1.01 14.91
C LYS A 187 16.24 2.07 13.85
N LEU A 188 16.91 3.21 13.95
CA LEU A 188 16.79 4.28 12.97
C LEU A 188 17.74 4.02 11.79
N CYS A 189 17.22 4.06 10.57
CA CYS A 189 17.99 4.13 9.34
C CYS A 189 17.74 5.48 8.69
N ASN A 190 18.78 6.31 8.58
CA ASN A 190 18.69 7.67 8.05
C ASN A 190 17.56 8.51 8.72
N GLU A 191 17.52 8.48 10.08
CA GLU A 191 16.56 9.21 10.91
C GLU A 191 15.09 8.71 10.82
N VAL A 192 14.85 7.56 10.20
CA VAL A 192 13.52 6.91 10.20
C VAL A 192 13.60 5.65 11.07
N PRO A 193 12.70 5.48 12.08
CA PRO A 193 12.70 4.28 12.90
C PRO A 193 12.29 3.06 12.10
N TYR A 194 13.05 1.97 12.20
CA TYR A 194 12.67 0.68 11.68
C TYR A 194 12.72 -0.39 12.78
N ILE A 195 11.82 -1.35 12.69
CA ILE A 195 11.72 -2.45 13.63
C ILE A 195 12.68 -3.55 13.19
N ILE A 196 13.64 -3.90 14.05
CA ILE A 196 14.47 -5.08 13.81
C ILE A 196 13.74 -6.28 14.43
N ALA A 197 13.32 -7.22 13.60
CA ALA A 197 12.90 -8.52 14.11
C ALA A 197 14.10 -9.19 14.79
N LYS A 198 13.93 -9.56 16.07
CA LYS A 198 14.94 -10.36 16.80
C LYS A 198 15.20 -11.62 16.00
N LYS A 199 16.46 -11.85 15.64
CA LYS A 199 16.93 -13.14 15.15
C LYS A 199 17.01 -14.04 16.38
N ASP A 200 16.13 -15.03 16.46
CA ASP A 200 16.31 -16.20 17.30
C ASP A 200 17.28 -17.17 16.62
#